data_3c01c691f3315844f6fc86f4c8729db2
#
_entry.id   3c01c691f3315844f6fc86f4c8729db2
#
_cell.length_a   1.000
_cell.length_b   1.000
_cell.length_c   1.000
_cell.angle_alpha   90.00
_cell.angle_beta   90.00
_cell.angle_gamma   90.00
#
_symmetry.space_group_name_H-M   'P 1'
#
loop_
_entity.id
_entity.type
_entity.pdbx_description
1 polymer ?
#
loop_
_entity_poly.entity_id
_entity_poly.type
_entity_poly.pdbx_seq_one_letter_code
_entity_poly.pdbx_strand_id
1 'polypeptide(L)'
;MNDLNRRDFLVALGMGVSALTLDPVAAQASPAPGRIKPITGSWFEFQHHATVEGVDWNPSCVRFSTRQWETKIKEIAEVGMEYLVLMATALYYRAFYKTSIFARWDLACADPIEAVLSAADRYGIKFFIGGGFYGDWESDNTITDPVAAKKRLQAVEELTNLYGHHASFFGWYWPDEAFINPHFSPEFIEYVNGCSRLARQLTPKTQIMIAPYGTRKALPDDAYVRQLDAMDVDIVAYQDEVGVRKSKVTETAAFYEGLRKAHDRSQKAKIWADIEIFEFQGQVYNSALMPAPFSRVFQQMEAVSPWVDRILAYQYQGMMNKPGSEAFAGCPASTRLYTDYLNWHSAQ
;
A
#
# COMPACT_ATOMS: atom_id res chain seq x y z
N MET A 1 -9.50 -32.34 1.82
CA MET A 1 -9.58 -31.44 0.65
C MET A 1 -8.78 -30.24 1.07
N ASN A 2 -7.61 -30.10 0.48
CA ASN A 2 -6.47 -29.45 1.10
C ASN A 2 -6.37 -27.96 0.82
N ASP A 3 -6.02 -27.28 1.86
CA ASP A 3 -5.57 -25.91 2.04
C ASP A 3 -4.69 -25.38 0.90
N LEU A 4 -5.22 -24.48 0.11
CA LEU A 4 -4.44 -23.58 -0.75
C LEU A 4 -4.38 -22.22 -0.04
N ASN A 5 -3.40 -22.10 0.81
CA ASN A 5 -3.04 -20.87 1.48
C ASN A 5 -2.59 -19.81 0.47
N ARG A 6 -2.78 -18.51 0.72
CA ARG A 6 -2.27 -17.38 -0.11
C ARG A 6 -0.81 -17.57 -0.57
N ARG A 7 -0.05 -18.42 0.11
CA ARG A 7 1.33 -18.79 -0.20
C ARG A 7 1.48 -19.85 -1.29
N ASP A 8 0.46 -20.72 -1.55
CA ASP A 8 0.62 -21.93 -2.34
C ASP A 8 0.08 -21.86 -3.78
N PHE A 9 -0.51 -20.73 -4.20
CA PHE A 9 -1.10 -20.58 -5.54
C PHE A 9 -0.06 -20.46 -6.69
N LEU A 10 1.19 -20.78 -6.46
CA LEU A 10 2.31 -20.53 -7.39
C LEU A 10 2.90 -21.76 -8.09
N VAL A 11 2.35 -22.95 -7.91
CA VAL A 11 2.92 -24.17 -8.57
C VAL A 11 1.80 -25.01 -9.17
N ALA A 12 1.30 -24.67 -10.34
CA ALA A 12 0.80 -25.56 -11.38
C ALA A 12 0.26 -24.76 -12.58
N LEU A 13 0.99 -24.72 -13.65
CA LEU A 13 0.50 -24.86 -15.02
C LEU A 13 1.68 -24.83 -16.00
N GLY A 14 2.12 -26.02 -16.35
CA GLY A 14 3.01 -26.24 -17.48
C GLY A 14 2.21 -26.61 -18.73
N MET A 15 2.65 -26.04 -19.84
CA MET A 15 2.59 -26.54 -21.23
C MET A 15 1.22 -26.69 -21.93
N GLY A 16 1.03 -25.83 -22.90
CA GLY A 16 0.16 -26.03 -24.07
C GLY A 16 0.54 -25.01 -25.14
N VAL A 17 1.43 -25.42 -26.07
CA VAL A 17 1.82 -24.58 -27.21
C VAL A 17 0.78 -24.74 -28.31
N SER A 18 0.07 -23.67 -28.63
CA SER A 18 -0.66 -23.54 -29.92
C SER A 18 -0.19 -22.27 -30.60
N ALA A 19 0.45 -22.42 -31.72
CA ALA A 19 0.90 -21.33 -32.56
C ALA A 19 -0.31 -20.67 -33.24
N LEU A 20 -0.60 -19.42 -32.84
CA LEU A 20 -1.47 -18.51 -33.58
C LEU A 20 -0.60 -17.41 -34.20
N THR A 21 -0.66 -17.29 -35.52
CA THR A 21 -0.05 -16.21 -36.28
C THR A 21 -0.70 -14.88 -35.89
N LEU A 22 0.08 -14.00 -35.28
CA LEU A 22 -0.34 -12.65 -34.93
C LEU A 22 0.02 -11.70 -36.08
N ASP A 23 -0.98 -11.00 -36.60
CA ASP A 23 -0.78 -9.81 -37.43
C ASP A 23 -0.01 -8.73 -36.64
N PRO A 24 0.86 -7.94 -37.29
CA PRO A 24 1.62 -6.92 -36.59
C PRO A 24 0.69 -5.81 -36.13
N VAL A 25 0.38 -5.82 -34.81
CA VAL A 25 -0.26 -4.68 -34.16
C VAL A 25 0.69 -3.50 -34.28
N ALA A 26 0.23 -2.44 -34.96
CA ALA A 26 0.96 -1.19 -35.08
C ALA A 26 1.37 -0.71 -33.67
N ALA A 27 2.68 -0.57 -33.46
CA ALA A 27 3.23 -0.01 -32.23
C ALA A 27 2.68 1.43 -32.08
N GLN A 28 1.75 1.60 -31.15
CA GLN A 28 1.34 2.93 -30.74
C GLN A 28 2.55 3.61 -30.11
N ALA A 29 2.89 4.80 -30.61
CA ALA A 29 3.98 5.60 -30.11
C ALA A 29 3.80 5.82 -28.60
N SER A 30 4.81 5.46 -27.82
CA SER A 30 4.88 5.82 -26.40
C SER A 30 4.68 7.34 -26.26
N PRO A 31 3.92 7.82 -25.28
CA PRO A 31 3.83 9.26 -25.05
C PRO A 31 5.24 9.83 -24.88
N ALA A 32 5.45 11.06 -25.37
CA ALA A 32 6.72 11.76 -25.22
C ALA A 32 7.18 11.68 -23.75
N PRO A 33 8.48 11.55 -23.44
CA PRO A 33 8.97 11.40 -22.08
C PRO A 33 8.53 12.62 -21.24
N GLY A 34 7.44 12.44 -20.48
CA GLY A 34 6.98 13.39 -19.50
C GLY A 34 7.97 13.43 -18.31
N ARG A 35 7.88 14.48 -17.51
CA ARG A 35 8.66 14.57 -16.27
C ARG A 35 8.35 13.34 -15.39
N ILE A 36 9.39 12.63 -14.91
CA ILE A 36 9.24 11.50 -13.99
C ILE A 36 8.65 12.04 -12.68
N LYS A 37 7.53 11.45 -12.25
CA LYS A 37 6.87 11.83 -11.00
C LYS A 37 7.69 11.34 -9.80
N PRO A 38 7.89 12.16 -8.76
CA PRO A 38 8.50 11.70 -7.52
C PRO A 38 7.56 10.76 -6.76
N ILE A 39 8.14 10.00 -5.82
CA ILE A 39 7.38 9.28 -4.80
C ILE A 39 6.79 10.33 -3.85
N THR A 40 5.47 10.47 -3.86
CA THR A 40 4.78 11.47 -3.05
C THR A 40 4.20 10.93 -1.76
N GLY A 41 4.40 9.65 -1.47
CA GLY A 41 3.95 9.04 -0.22
C GLY A 41 4.40 7.60 -0.09
N SER A 42 4.05 7.01 1.04
CA SER A 42 4.46 5.66 1.38
C SER A 42 3.45 4.95 2.26
N TRP A 43 3.46 3.62 2.19
CA TRP A 43 2.94 2.81 3.28
C TRP A 43 3.74 3.04 4.54
N PHE A 44 3.06 2.92 5.67
CA PHE A 44 3.57 3.17 6.99
C PHE A 44 3.01 2.10 7.95
N GLU A 45 3.82 1.61 8.87
CA GLU A 45 3.39 0.56 9.81
C GLU A 45 4.11 0.68 11.15
N PHE A 46 3.44 0.23 12.21
CA PHE A 46 4.07 0.10 13.54
C PHE A 46 4.77 -1.24 13.71
N GLN A 47 4.25 -2.27 13.06
CA GLN A 47 4.80 -3.61 12.96
C GLN A 47 4.48 -4.21 11.60
N HIS A 48 5.48 -4.81 10.97
CA HIS A 48 5.27 -5.57 9.74
C HIS A 48 4.55 -6.88 10.04
N HIS A 49 3.58 -7.21 9.20
CA HIS A 49 2.74 -8.39 9.38
C HIS A 49 3.51 -9.71 9.26
N ALA A 50 4.52 -9.80 8.40
CA ALA A 50 5.40 -10.96 8.30
C ALA A 50 6.70 -10.71 9.07
N THR A 51 6.89 -11.41 10.21
CA THR A 51 8.03 -11.16 11.10
C THR A 51 9.38 -11.44 10.45
N VAL A 52 9.46 -12.43 9.56
CA VAL A 52 10.68 -12.77 8.81
C VAL A 52 11.05 -11.68 7.80
N GLU A 53 10.08 -11.01 7.24
CA GLU A 53 10.26 -9.92 6.29
C GLU A 53 10.69 -8.64 6.99
N GLY A 54 10.04 -8.31 8.12
CA GLY A 54 10.29 -7.12 8.94
C GLY A 54 11.40 -7.25 9.98
N VAL A 55 12.26 -8.26 9.88
CA VAL A 55 13.26 -8.59 10.91
C VAL A 55 14.22 -7.44 11.22
N ASP A 56 14.53 -6.60 10.23
CA ASP A 56 15.47 -5.50 10.39
C ASP A 56 14.85 -4.23 11.01
N TRP A 57 13.52 -4.08 11.04
CA TRP A 57 12.89 -2.87 11.60
C TRP A 57 11.85 -3.11 12.68
N ASN A 58 11.13 -4.23 12.70
CA ASN A 58 10.16 -4.54 13.74
C ASN A 58 10.73 -4.40 15.16
N PRO A 59 11.93 -4.92 15.48
CA PRO A 59 12.50 -4.77 16.83
C PRO A 59 12.78 -3.32 17.23
N SER A 60 13.08 -2.44 16.26
CA SER A 60 13.25 -1.00 16.51
C SER A 60 11.92 -0.32 16.74
N CYS A 61 10.93 -0.60 15.88
CA CYS A 61 9.59 0.00 15.95
C CYS A 61 8.87 -0.29 17.29
N VAL A 62 9.04 -1.50 17.85
CA VAL A 62 8.51 -1.83 19.18
C VAL A 62 9.01 -0.88 20.27
N ARG A 63 10.28 -0.44 20.15
CA ARG A 63 10.96 0.40 21.16
C ARG A 63 10.84 1.90 20.90
N PHE A 64 10.26 2.31 19.77
CA PHE A 64 10.16 3.72 19.47
C PHE A 64 9.29 4.44 20.48
N SER A 65 9.87 5.48 21.10
CA SER A 65 9.15 6.47 21.89
C SER A 65 8.26 7.35 21.03
N THR A 66 7.36 8.11 21.64
CA THR A 66 6.57 9.16 20.98
C THR A 66 7.47 10.09 20.14
N ARG A 67 8.59 10.55 20.71
CA ARG A 67 9.53 11.44 20.03
C ARG A 67 10.15 10.79 18.79
N GLN A 68 10.48 9.50 18.82
CA GLN A 68 11.04 8.80 17.67
C GLN A 68 10.01 8.63 16.55
N TRP A 69 8.74 8.36 16.87
CA TRP A 69 7.65 8.38 15.87
C TRP A 69 7.47 9.77 15.24
N GLU A 70 7.51 10.85 16.07
CA GLU A 70 7.46 12.22 15.56
C GLU A 70 8.65 12.54 14.64
N THR A 71 9.85 12.12 15.04
CA THR A 71 11.07 12.25 14.21
C THR A 71 10.92 11.50 12.88
N LYS A 72 10.35 10.29 12.89
CA LYS A 72 10.13 9.52 11.66
C LYS A 72 9.19 10.25 10.69
N ILE A 73 8.09 10.83 11.18
CA ILE A 73 7.17 11.63 10.35
C ILE A 73 7.86 12.87 9.78
N LYS A 74 8.66 13.56 10.59
CA LYS A 74 9.45 14.70 10.13
C LYS A 74 10.39 14.33 8.98
N GLU A 75 11.13 13.24 9.13
CA GLU A 75 12.08 12.75 8.11
C GLU A 75 11.39 12.37 6.81
N ILE A 76 10.20 11.79 6.87
CA ILE A 76 9.37 11.48 5.71
C ILE A 76 8.91 12.76 4.99
N ALA A 77 8.51 13.79 5.75
CA ALA A 77 8.17 15.09 5.18
C ALA A 77 9.39 15.77 4.52
N GLU A 78 10.56 15.69 5.15
CA GLU A 78 11.81 16.28 4.65
C GLU A 78 12.27 15.68 3.31
N VAL A 79 11.91 14.43 2.99
CA VAL A 79 12.21 13.78 1.70
C VAL A 79 11.17 14.10 0.62
N GLY A 80 10.21 14.97 0.93
CA GLY A 80 9.18 15.47 -0.02
C GLY A 80 7.93 14.61 -0.14
N MET A 81 7.71 13.66 0.77
CA MET A 81 6.47 12.89 0.80
C MET A 81 5.33 13.69 1.44
N GLU A 82 4.15 13.64 0.84
CA GLU A 82 2.94 14.34 1.26
C GLU A 82 1.90 13.38 1.88
N TYR A 83 1.98 12.08 1.57
CA TYR A 83 0.97 11.08 1.93
C TYR A 83 1.59 9.92 2.69
N LEU A 84 0.90 9.46 3.73
CA LEU A 84 1.20 8.19 4.39
C LEU A 84 -0.06 7.32 4.47
N VAL A 85 0.11 6.04 4.30
CA VAL A 85 -0.95 5.05 4.40
C VAL A 85 -0.60 4.11 5.55
N LEU A 86 -1.27 4.26 6.69
CA LEU A 86 -1.10 3.32 7.81
C LEU A 86 -1.65 1.96 7.37
N MET A 87 -0.76 0.96 7.28
CA MET A 87 -1.13 -0.38 6.80
C MET A 87 -2.26 -0.99 7.62
N ALA A 88 -2.15 -0.95 8.94
CA ALA A 88 -3.16 -1.52 9.81
C ALA A 88 -3.21 -0.83 11.18
N THR A 89 -4.40 -0.66 11.72
CA THR A 89 -4.64 -0.22 13.12
C THR A 89 -4.76 -1.39 14.08
N ALA A 90 -4.96 -2.60 13.57
CA ALA A 90 -4.93 -3.85 14.33
C ALA A 90 -4.31 -4.97 13.49
N LEU A 91 -3.52 -5.83 14.14
CA LEU A 91 -2.81 -6.95 13.54
C LEU A 91 -2.64 -8.06 14.58
N TYR A 92 -2.75 -9.34 14.22
CA TYR A 92 -2.60 -10.49 15.12
C TYR A 92 -3.46 -10.41 16.39
N TYR A 93 -4.74 -10.02 16.23
CA TYR A 93 -5.69 -9.85 17.35
C TYR A 93 -5.20 -8.86 18.42
N ARG A 94 -4.36 -7.89 18.04
CA ARG A 94 -3.87 -6.79 18.87
C ARG A 94 -4.04 -5.47 18.14
N ALA A 95 -4.38 -4.42 18.88
CA ALA A 95 -4.58 -3.08 18.32
C ALA A 95 -3.44 -2.13 18.67
N PHE A 96 -3.15 -1.18 17.81
CA PHE A 96 -2.19 -0.10 18.05
C PHE A 96 -2.82 1.12 18.75
N TYR A 97 -4.09 1.03 19.12
CA TYR A 97 -4.86 2.06 19.83
C TYR A 97 -5.68 1.46 20.97
N LYS A 98 -6.26 2.33 21.82
CA LYS A 98 -7.12 1.88 22.92
C LYS A 98 -8.49 1.48 22.39
N THR A 99 -8.83 0.21 22.47
CA THR A 99 -10.09 -0.36 21.99
C THR A 99 -10.61 -1.44 22.94
N SER A 100 -11.91 -1.74 22.83
CA SER A 100 -12.52 -2.91 23.48
C SER A 100 -12.48 -4.17 22.60
N ILE A 101 -12.05 -4.07 21.32
CA ILE A 101 -12.10 -5.16 20.34
C ILE A 101 -10.97 -6.17 20.61
N PHE A 102 -9.75 -5.66 20.86
CA PHE A 102 -8.54 -6.45 21.06
C PHE A 102 -7.67 -5.87 22.16
N ALA A 103 -6.82 -6.71 22.75
CA ALA A 103 -5.73 -6.24 23.59
C ALA A 103 -4.78 -5.34 22.79
N ARG A 104 -4.14 -4.40 23.47
CA ARG A 104 -3.16 -3.52 22.83
C ARG A 104 -1.84 -4.25 22.54
N TRP A 105 -1.16 -3.79 21.51
CA TRP A 105 0.26 -4.08 21.32
C TRP A 105 1.08 -3.51 22.48
N ASP A 106 2.08 -4.27 22.92
CA ASP A 106 3.07 -3.83 23.91
C ASP A 106 4.18 -3.05 23.17
N LEU A 107 3.99 -1.74 23.05
CA LEU A 107 4.92 -0.81 22.42
C LEU A 107 5.39 0.21 23.45
N ALA A 108 6.62 0.69 23.30
CA ALA A 108 7.17 1.74 24.16
C ALA A 108 6.38 3.07 24.03
N CYS A 109 5.83 3.36 22.86
CA CYS A 109 4.89 4.46 22.66
C CYS A 109 3.47 4.02 23.05
N ALA A 110 2.89 4.70 24.03
CA ALA A 110 1.57 4.35 24.55
C ALA A 110 0.42 4.57 23.55
N ASP A 111 0.52 5.56 22.68
CA ASP A 111 -0.43 5.83 21.60
C ASP A 111 0.34 6.24 20.34
N PRO A 112 0.78 5.26 19.53
CA PRO A 112 1.58 5.55 18.36
C PRO A 112 0.76 6.24 17.25
N ILE A 113 -0.56 6.00 17.16
CA ILE A 113 -1.42 6.67 16.17
C ILE A 113 -1.52 8.15 16.49
N GLU A 114 -1.77 8.52 17.75
CA GLU A 114 -1.77 9.92 18.18
C GLU A 114 -0.42 10.60 17.90
N ALA A 115 0.69 9.89 18.22
CA ALA A 115 2.04 10.43 17.99
C ALA A 115 2.30 10.78 16.53
N VAL A 116 1.95 9.87 15.61
CA VAL A 116 2.18 10.11 14.17
C VAL A 116 1.21 11.12 13.56
N LEU A 117 -0.05 11.14 13.97
CA LEU A 117 -1.03 12.13 13.48
C LEU A 117 -0.72 13.54 13.98
N SER A 118 -0.38 13.70 15.26
CA SER A 118 0.06 14.99 15.80
C SER A 118 1.32 15.52 15.10
N ALA A 119 2.25 14.66 14.74
CA ALA A 119 3.41 15.04 13.95
C ALA A 119 3.02 15.38 12.50
N ALA A 120 2.15 14.58 11.90
CA ALA A 120 1.64 14.80 10.54
C ALA A 120 0.91 16.16 10.41
N ASP A 121 0.12 16.55 11.42
CA ASP A 121 -0.50 17.88 11.48
C ASP A 121 0.56 18.99 11.42
N ARG A 122 1.68 18.84 12.15
CA ARG A 122 2.76 19.85 12.18
C ARG A 122 3.56 19.92 10.87
N TYR A 123 3.73 18.79 10.19
CA TYR A 123 4.57 18.69 8.98
C TYR A 123 3.78 18.65 7.68
N GLY A 124 2.44 18.80 7.73
CA GLY A 124 1.58 18.85 6.55
C GLY A 124 1.41 17.52 5.81
N ILE A 125 1.66 16.40 6.48
CA ILE A 125 1.45 15.05 5.93
C ILE A 125 -0.04 14.70 5.98
N LYS A 126 -0.55 14.10 4.92
CA LYS A 126 -1.91 13.56 4.81
C LYS A 126 -1.90 12.07 5.09
N PHE A 127 -2.61 11.64 6.12
CA PHE A 127 -2.64 10.26 6.56
C PHE A 127 -3.93 9.54 6.11
N PHE A 128 -3.78 8.39 5.46
CA PHE A 128 -4.84 7.40 5.31
C PHE A 128 -4.75 6.42 6.48
N ILE A 129 -5.82 6.28 7.23
CA ILE A 129 -5.87 5.35 8.37
C ILE A 129 -6.33 3.99 7.87
N GLY A 130 -5.52 2.96 8.06
CA GLY A 130 -5.86 1.58 7.75
C GLY A 130 -6.97 1.07 8.65
N GLY A 131 -7.99 0.44 8.07
CA GLY A 131 -9.12 -0.12 8.81
C GLY A 131 -8.74 -1.29 9.74
N GLY A 132 -7.53 -1.85 9.60
CA GLY A 132 -7.01 -2.93 10.44
C GLY A 132 -7.48 -4.32 10.02
N PHE A 133 -6.75 -5.33 10.47
CA PHE A 133 -7.10 -6.74 10.28
C PHE A 133 -7.82 -7.24 11.53
N TYR A 134 -9.16 -7.33 11.45
CA TYR A 134 -10.02 -7.71 12.58
C TYR A 134 -10.45 -9.18 12.57
N GLY A 135 -9.88 -9.98 11.69
CA GLY A 135 -9.96 -11.43 11.60
C GLY A 135 -8.56 -12.03 11.47
N ASP A 136 -8.51 -13.27 11.01
CA ASP A 136 -7.26 -13.91 10.60
C ASP A 136 -6.87 -13.37 9.22
N TRP A 137 -5.86 -12.51 9.17
CA TRP A 137 -5.41 -11.88 7.93
C TRP A 137 -4.82 -12.88 6.91
N GLU A 138 -4.42 -14.08 7.38
CA GLU A 138 -3.97 -15.18 6.51
C GLU A 138 -5.14 -15.97 5.91
N SER A 139 -6.36 -15.74 6.40
CA SER A 139 -7.57 -16.43 5.92
C SER A 139 -8.19 -15.74 4.72
N ASP A 140 -8.47 -16.49 3.66
CA ASP A 140 -9.17 -15.99 2.47
C ASP A 140 -10.61 -15.51 2.76
N ASN A 141 -11.17 -15.86 3.92
CA ASN A 141 -12.56 -15.55 4.29
C ASN A 141 -12.69 -14.31 5.18
N THR A 142 -11.60 -13.59 5.49
CA THR A 142 -11.65 -12.44 6.43
C THR A 142 -12.64 -11.37 5.99
N ILE A 143 -12.75 -11.09 4.69
CA ILE A 143 -13.66 -10.06 4.17
C ILE A 143 -15.13 -10.48 4.26
N THR A 144 -15.44 -11.77 4.23
CA THR A 144 -16.82 -12.33 4.29
C THR A 144 -17.23 -12.79 5.68
N ASP A 145 -16.29 -12.86 6.65
CA ASP A 145 -16.60 -13.23 8.05
C ASP A 145 -17.44 -12.13 8.72
N PRO A 146 -18.67 -12.43 9.15
CA PRO A 146 -19.54 -11.44 9.78
C PRO A 146 -19.02 -10.95 11.13
N VAL A 147 -18.20 -11.75 11.85
CA VAL A 147 -17.60 -11.34 13.12
C VAL A 147 -16.49 -10.34 12.88
N ALA A 148 -15.63 -10.59 11.88
CA ALA A 148 -14.61 -9.65 11.46
C ALA A 148 -15.23 -8.36 10.91
N ALA A 149 -16.29 -8.47 10.11
CA ALA A 149 -17.03 -7.31 9.58
C ALA A 149 -17.57 -6.41 10.69
N LYS A 150 -18.22 -6.99 11.72
CA LYS A 150 -18.72 -6.22 12.87
C LYS A 150 -17.59 -5.50 13.61
N LYS A 151 -16.46 -6.17 13.84
CA LYS A 151 -15.30 -5.56 14.50
C LYS A 151 -14.69 -4.42 13.67
N ARG A 152 -14.58 -4.59 12.33
CA ARG A 152 -14.12 -3.52 11.44
C ARG A 152 -14.98 -2.26 11.52
N LEU A 153 -16.30 -2.42 11.47
CA LEU A 153 -17.21 -1.29 11.57
C LEU A 153 -17.13 -0.61 12.94
N GLN A 154 -17.06 -1.37 14.04
CA GLN A 154 -16.82 -0.82 15.37
C GLN A 154 -15.49 -0.05 15.42
N ALA A 155 -14.43 -0.57 14.79
CA ALA A 155 -13.14 0.10 14.75
C ALA A 155 -13.19 1.42 13.98
N VAL A 156 -13.94 1.52 12.89
CA VAL A 156 -14.14 2.77 12.14
C VAL A 156 -14.78 3.83 13.05
N GLU A 157 -15.77 3.46 13.85
CA GLU A 157 -16.40 4.36 14.83
C GLU A 157 -15.41 4.81 15.93
N GLU A 158 -14.67 3.85 16.53
CA GLU A 158 -13.70 4.14 17.58
C GLU A 158 -12.56 5.03 17.07
N LEU A 159 -11.98 4.72 15.90
CA LEU A 159 -10.88 5.49 15.30
C LEU A 159 -11.34 6.90 14.90
N THR A 160 -12.56 7.05 14.39
CA THR A 160 -13.15 8.36 14.11
C THR A 160 -13.28 9.20 15.38
N ASN A 161 -13.78 8.61 16.46
CA ASN A 161 -13.96 9.30 17.73
C ASN A 161 -12.62 9.69 18.39
N LEU A 162 -11.60 8.84 18.27
CA LEU A 162 -10.29 9.08 18.86
C LEU A 162 -9.46 10.07 18.05
N TYR A 163 -9.43 9.93 16.72
CA TYR A 163 -8.45 10.60 15.87
C TYR A 163 -9.04 11.46 14.75
N GLY A 164 -10.36 11.46 14.55
CA GLY A 164 -11.03 12.23 13.49
C GLY A 164 -10.89 13.76 13.61
N HIS A 165 -10.36 14.23 14.73
CA HIS A 165 -10.09 15.67 14.98
C HIS A 165 -8.78 16.16 14.34
N HIS A 166 -7.87 15.27 13.95
CA HIS A 166 -6.60 15.63 13.31
C HIS A 166 -6.82 16.15 11.89
N ALA A 167 -6.19 17.25 11.55
CA ALA A 167 -6.20 17.80 10.19
C ALA A 167 -5.49 16.85 9.18
N SER A 168 -4.53 16.07 9.67
CA SER A 168 -3.82 15.05 8.92
C SER A 168 -4.63 13.79 8.65
N PHE A 169 -5.76 13.56 9.35
CA PHE A 169 -6.66 12.44 9.04
C PHE A 169 -7.34 12.70 7.69
N PHE A 170 -6.66 12.31 6.63
CA PHE A 170 -7.06 12.63 5.26
C PHE A 170 -8.02 11.61 4.65
N GLY A 171 -7.88 10.34 5.03
CA GLY A 171 -8.67 9.28 4.43
C GLY A 171 -8.61 7.96 5.15
N TRP A 172 -9.34 7.00 4.58
CA TRP A 172 -9.36 5.61 4.99
C TRP A 172 -8.65 4.74 3.96
N TYR A 173 -7.97 3.72 4.44
CA TYR A 173 -7.41 2.63 3.65
C TYR A 173 -8.02 1.31 4.08
N TRP A 174 -8.55 0.53 3.13
CA TRP A 174 -9.08 -0.80 3.41
C TRP A 174 -8.00 -1.85 3.14
N PRO A 175 -7.40 -2.47 4.19
CA PRO A 175 -6.18 -3.25 4.08
C PRO A 175 -6.37 -4.69 3.62
N ASP A 176 -7.60 -5.21 3.61
CA ASP A 176 -7.87 -6.52 3.02
C ASP A 176 -7.76 -6.40 1.50
N GLU A 177 -6.58 -6.71 0.96
CA GLU A 177 -6.25 -6.48 -0.44
C GLU A 177 -6.94 -7.46 -1.38
N ALA A 178 -7.41 -6.95 -2.53
CA ALA A 178 -7.94 -7.80 -3.59
C ALA A 178 -6.83 -8.37 -4.46
N PHE A 179 -6.95 -9.66 -4.82
CA PHE A 179 -6.27 -10.22 -5.98
C PHE A 179 -7.14 -10.03 -7.23
N ILE A 180 -6.71 -9.17 -8.15
CA ILE A 180 -7.40 -8.99 -9.43
C ILE A 180 -7.09 -10.18 -10.35
N ASN A 181 -8.14 -10.96 -10.72
CA ASN A 181 -7.96 -12.11 -11.63
C ASN A 181 -9.25 -12.55 -12.32
N PRO A 182 -9.59 -12.07 -13.53
CA PRO A 182 -9.07 -10.86 -14.16
C PRO A 182 -9.78 -9.59 -13.69
N HIS A 183 -10.80 -9.73 -12.84
CA HIS A 183 -11.65 -8.67 -12.28
C HIS A 183 -11.65 -8.76 -10.75
N PHE A 184 -12.20 -7.75 -10.09
CA PHE A 184 -12.47 -7.81 -8.64
C PHE A 184 -13.57 -8.84 -8.35
N SER A 185 -13.47 -9.54 -7.22
CA SER A 185 -14.55 -10.41 -6.79
C SER A 185 -15.76 -9.59 -6.29
N PRO A 186 -16.99 -10.10 -6.44
CA PRO A 186 -18.17 -9.43 -5.88
C PRO A 186 -18.08 -9.20 -4.37
N GLU A 187 -17.51 -10.16 -3.63
CA GLU A 187 -17.34 -10.11 -2.18
C GLU A 187 -16.40 -8.97 -1.78
N PHE A 188 -15.33 -8.74 -2.57
CA PHE A 188 -14.44 -7.61 -2.33
C PHE A 188 -15.15 -6.27 -2.53
N ILE A 189 -15.94 -6.14 -3.60
CA ILE A 189 -16.71 -4.91 -3.86
C ILE A 189 -17.73 -4.66 -2.72
N GLU A 190 -18.39 -5.71 -2.22
CA GLU A 190 -19.31 -5.61 -1.08
C GLU A 190 -18.57 -5.19 0.20
N TYR A 191 -17.42 -5.80 0.50
CA TYR A 191 -16.56 -5.43 1.62
C TYR A 191 -16.18 -3.95 1.58
N VAL A 192 -15.64 -3.49 0.45
CA VAL A 192 -15.25 -2.09 0.26
C VAL A 192 -16.43 -1.16 0.47
N ASN A 193 -17.55 -1.41 -0.22
CA ASN A 193 -18.75 -0.57 -0.14
C ASN A 193 -19.37 -0.56 1.27
N GLY A 194 -19.31 -1.69 1.98
CA GLY A 194 -19.78 -1.79 3.36
C GLY A 194 -19.00 -0.89 4.32
N CYS A 195 -17.67 -0.94 4.25
CA CYS A 195 -16.77 -0.10 5.05
C CYS A 195 -16.90 1.37 4.65
N SER A 196 -16.92 1.66 3.35
CA SER A 196 -16.98 3.02 2.81
C SER A 196 -18.26 3.73 3.20
N ARG A 197 -19.41 3.04 3.21
CA ARG A 197 -20.69 3.61 3.61
C ARG A 197 -20.65 4.19 5.03
N LEU A 198 -20.07 3.46 5.99
CA LEU A 198 -19.94 3.95 7.36
C LEU A 198 -18.92 5.12 7.44
N ALA A 199 -17.78 4.97 6.78
CA ALA A 199 -16.77 6.03 6.72
C ALA A 199 -17.33 7.34 6.15
N ARG A 200 -18.12 7.28 5.06
CA ARG A 200 -18.79 8.46 4.48
C ARG A 200 -19.79 9.11 5.45
N GLN A 201 -20.45 8.33 6.30
CA GLN A 201 -21.37 8.87 7.30
C GLN A 201 -20.64 9.59 8.43
N LEU A 202 -19.55 9.01 8.93
CA LEU A 202 -18.83 9.52 10.09
C LEU A 202 -17.82 10.61 9.70
N THR A 203 -17.18 10.46 8.54
CA THR A 203 -16.11 11.35 8.06
C THR A 203 -16.33 11.74 6.59
N PRO A 204 -17.40 12.50 6.26
CA PRO A 204 -17.85 12.72 4.87
C PRO A 204 -16.85 13.44 3.97
N LYS A 205 -15.83 14.07 4.54
CA LYS A 205 -14.80 14.82 3.80
C LYS A 205 -13.54 14.00 3.52
N THR A 206 -13.43 12.79 4.08
CA THR A 206 -12.24 11.96 3.91
C THR A 206 -12.26 11.20 2.59
N GLN A 207 -11.08 10.87 2.10
CA GLN A 207 -10.90 10.06 0.89
C GLN A 207 -10.88 8.56 1.26
N ILE A 208 -11.26 7.71 0.33
CA ILE A 208 -11.20 6.26 0.49
C ILE A 208 -10.23 5.66 -0.53
N MET A 209 -9.31 4.86 -0.03
CA MET A 209 -8.26 4.21 -0.83
C MET A 209 -8.32 2.69 -0.67
N ILE A 210 -8.06 1.99 -1.78
CA ILE A 210 -7.72 0.55 -1.83
C ILE A 210 -6.39 0.36 -2.56
N ALA A 211 -5.69 -0.74 -2.28
CA ALA A 211 -4.42 -1.09 -2.92
C ALA A 211 -4.42 -2.56 -3.38
N PRO A 212 -5.08 -2.87 -4.51
CA PRO A 212 -5.14 -4.23 -5.00
C PRO A 212 -3.83 -4.70 -5.60
N TYR A 213 -3.57 -6.02 -5.51
CA TYR A 213 -2.50 -6.73 -6.21
C TYR A 213 -3.05 -7.56 -7.38
N GLY A 214 -2.17 -8.18 -8.17
CA GLY A 214 -2.58 -8.87 -9.40
C GLY A 214 -2.72 -7.92 -10.59
N THR A 215 -2.09 -6.76 -10.54
CA THR A 215 -2.09 -5.73 -11.60
C THR A 215 -1.78 -6.30 -12.99
N ARG A 216 -0.84 -7.25 -13.06
CA ARG A 216 -0.47 -7.98 -14.30
C ARG A 216 -1.59 -8.89 -14.84
N LYS A 217 -2.60 -9.22 -14.04
CA LYS A 217 -3.73 -10.11 -14.40
C LYS A 217 -5.00 -9.33 -14.71
N ALA A 218 -5.04 -8.06 -14.36
CA ALA A 218 -6.20 -7.23 -14.58
C ALA A 218 -6.54 -7.17 -16.09
N LEU A 219 -7.83 -7.36 -16.41
CA LEU A 219 -8.37 -7.17 -17.75
C LEU A 219 -9.22 -5.89 -17.74
N PRO A 220 -8.67 -4.73 -18.18
CA PRO A 220 -9.34 -3.43 -18.10
C PRO A 220 -10.40 -3.24 -19.22
N ASP A 221 -11.34 -4.16 -19.30
CA ASP A 221 -12.47 -4.18 -20.23
C ASP A 221 -13.70 -3.43 -19.68
N ASP A 222 -14.87 -3.58 -20.36
CA ASP A 222 -16.12 -2.96 -19.92
C ASP A 222 -16.62 -3.48 -18.56
N ALA A 223 -16.32 -4.74 -18.23
CA ALA A 223 -16.69 -5.30 -16.94
C ALA A 223 -15.87 -4.65 -15.81
N TYR A 224 -14.58 -4.44 -16.04
CA TYR A 224 -13.69 -3.76 -15.12
C TYR A 224 -14.14 -2.31 -14.86
N VAL A 225 -14.50 -1.58 -15.92
CA VAL A 225 -15.02 -0.20 -15.80
C VAL A 225 -16.29 -0.18 -14.95
N ARG A 226 -17.24 -1.09 -15.20
CA ARG A 226 -18.46 -1.20 -14.36
C ARG A 226 -18.13 -1.51 -12.89
N GLN A 227 -17.08 -2.28 -12.60
CA GLN A 227 -16.65 -2.54 -11.23
C GLN A 227 -16.06 -1.30 -10.56
N LEU A 228 -15.25 -0.51 -11.29
CA LEU A 228 -14.78 0.79 -10.80
C LEU A 228 -15.95 1.72 -10.47
N ASP A 229 -16.98 1.76 -11.35
CA ASP A 229 -18.17 2.57 -11.12
C ASP A 229 -19.01 2.09 -9.92
N ALA A 230 -18.99 0.81 -9.64
CA ALA A 230 -19.75 0.19 -8.53
C ALA A 230 -19.07 0.35 -7.17
N MET A 231 -17.75 0.56 -7.11
CA MET A 231 -17.02 0.71 -5.85
C MET A 231 -17.10 2.14 -5.31
N ASP A 232 -17.35 2.29 -4.02
CA ASP A 232 -17.27 3.58 -3.31
C ASP A 232 -15.85 3.85 -2.84
N VAL A 233 -14.98 4.19 -3.79
CA VAL A 233 -13.57 4.55 -3.57
C VAL A 233 -13.21 5.82 -4.34
N ASP A 234 -12.26 6.59 -3.80
CA ASP A 234 -11.73 7.79 -4.44
C ASP A 234 -10.38 7.54 -5.11
N ILE A 235 -9.64 6.53 -4.65
CA ILE A 235 -8.28 6.24 -5.08
C ILE A 235 -8.07 4.72 -5.14
N VAL A 236 -7.52 4.25 -6.26
CA VAL A 236 -7.01 2.89 -6.39
C VAL A 236 -5.50 2.98 -6.60
N ALA A 237 -4.72 2.49 -5.63
CA ALA A 237 -3.27 2.45 -5.67
C ALA A 237 -2.82 1.04 -6.06
N TYR A 238 -2.57 0.80 -7.36
CA TYR A 238 -2.20 -0.52 -7.84
C TYR A 238 -0.76 -0.87 -7.49
N GLN A 239 -0.55 -2.08 -6.97
CA GLN A 239 0.79 -2.61 -6.69
C GLN A 239 1.49 -3.01 -7.99
N ASP A 240 2.75 -2.63 -8.15
CA ASP A 240 3.54 -2.99 -9.34
C ASP A 240 4.10 -4.42 -9.31
N GLU A 241 4.09 -5.06 -8.15
CA GLU A 241 4.51 -6.45 -7.90
C GLU A 241 5.96 -6.76 -8.34
N VAL A 242 6.83 -5.75 -8.43
CA VAL A 242 8.23 -5.92 -8.87
C VAL A 242 9.11 -6.46 -7.75
N GLY A 243 8.95 -5.99 -6.52
CA GLY A 243 9.69 -6.46 -5.34
C GLY A 243 9.39 -7.90 -5.01
N VAL A 244 8.13 -8.32 -5.11
CA VAL A 244 7.68 -9.72 -4.95
C VAL A 244 7.96 -10.59 -6.19
N ARG A 245 8.65 -10.06 -7.19
CA ARG A 245 9.10 -10.77 -8.41
C ARG A 245 7.96 -11.40 -9.23
N LYS A 246 6.74 -10.87 -9.14
CA LYS A 246 5.59 -11.29 -9.95
C LYS A 246 5.50 -10.52 -11.27
N SER A 247 6.10 -9.33 -11.33
CA SER A 247 6.18 -8.47 -12.53
C SER A 247 7.64 -8.08 -12.79
N LYS A 248 7.93 -7.72 -14.03
CA LYS A 248 9.19 -7.07 -14.40
C LYS A 248 8.94 -5.59 -14.63
N VAL A 249 9.92 -4.74 -14.29
CA VAL A 249 9.82 -3.29 -14.52
C VAL A 249 9.46 -2.95 -15.96
N THR A 250 9.97 -3.71 -16.94
CA THR A 250 9.70 -3.51 -18.38
C THR A 250 8.26 -3.81 -18.79
N GLU A 251 7.48 -4.46 -17.94
CA GLU A 251 6.09 -4.85 -18.21
C GLU A 251 5.09 -3.87 -17.57
N THR A 252 5.48 -3.19 -16.48
CA THR A 252 4.57 -2.38 -15.67
C THR A 252 3.94 -1.23 -16.44
N ALA A 253 4.67 -0.58 -17.35
CA ALA A 253 4.13 0.51 -18.16
C ALA A 253 2.87 0.09 -18.93
N ALA A 254 2.87 -1.10 -19.54
CA ALA A 254 1.72 -1.61 -20.31
C ALA A 254 0.53 -1.93 -19.39
N PHE A 255 0.77 -2.45 -18.19
CA PHE A 255 -0.30 -2.73 -17.22
C PHE A 255 -0.98 -1.42 -16.79
N TYR A 256 -0.19 -0.42 -16.40
CA TYR A 256 -0.71 0.86 -15.96
C TYR A 256 -1.36 1.67 -17.10
N GLU A 257 -0.89 1.53 -18.34
CA GLU A 257 -1.58 2.11 -19.51
C GLU A 257 -3.00 1.55 -19.68
N GLY A 258 -3.15 0.23 -19.57
CA GLY A 258 -4.46 -0.41 -19.66
C GLY A 258 -5.40 0.06 -18.54
N LEU A 259 -4.91 0.09 -17.30
CA LEU A 259 -5.67 0.58 -16.15
C LEU A 259 -6.04 2.05 -16.28
N ARG A 260 -5.12 2.92 -16.75
CA ARG A 260 -5.40 4.34 -17.01
C ARG A 260 -6.57 4.49 -17.97
N LYS A 261 -6.59 3.74 -19.08
CA LYS A 261 -7.70 3.76 -20.04
C LYS A 261 -9.04 3.37 -19.41
N ALA A 262 -9.06 2.41 -18.49
CA ALA A 262 -10.27 2.04 -17.75
C ALA A 262 -10.71 3.15 -16.79
N HIS A 263 -9.78 3.74 -16.05
CA HIS A 263 -10.06 4.86 -15.13
C HIS A 263 -10.56 6.12 -15.89
N ASP A 264 -10.00 6.42 -17.05
CA ASP A 264 -10.44 7.54 -17.90
C ASP A 264 -11.88 7.34 -18.41
N ARG A 265 -12.33 6.10 -18.56
CA ARG A 265 -13.71 5.76 -18.93
C ARG A 265 -14.67 5.83 -17.75
N SER A 266 -14.25 5.35 -16.57
CA SER A 266 -15.02 5.41 -15.33
C SER A 266 -15.11 6.83 -14.76
N GLN A 267 -14.00 7.57 -14.76
CA GLN A 267 -13.86 8.93 -14.18
C GLN A 267 -14.25 9.02 -12.69
N LYS A 268 -14.39 7.89 -11.99
CA LYS A 268 -14.84 7.86 -10.59
C LYS A 268 -13.69 7.91 -9.58
N ALA A 269 -12.68 7.09 -9.77
CA ALA A 269 -11.53 7.00 -8.87
C ALA A 269 -10.23 7.45 -9.56
N LYS A 270 -9.33 8.05 -8.78
CA LYS A 270 -7.97 8.35 -9.21
C LYS A 270 -7.15 7.07 -9.27
N ILE A 271 -6.23 7.00 -10.21
CA ILE A 271 -5.27 5.91 -10.29
C ILE A 271 -3.92 6.36 -9.72
N TRP A 272 -3.44 5.65 -8.69
CA TRP A 272 -2.11 5.82 -8.13
C TRP A 272 -1.30 4.54 -8.34
N ALA A 273 0.02 4.65 -8.28
CA ALA A 273 0.90 3.49 -8.23
C ALA A 273 1.36 3.27 -6.81
N ASP A 274 1.46 2.00 -6.42
CA ASP A 274 2.23 1.52 -5.29
C ASP A 274 3.42 0.75 -5.84
N ILE A 275 4.60 1.36 -5.81
CA ILE A 275 5.82 0.71 -6.29
C ILE A 275 6.55 0.03 -5.13
N GLU A 276 6.92 -1.22 -5.33
CA GLU A 276 7.66 -2.01 -4.33
C GLU A 276 9.15 -1.67 -4.38
N ILE A 277 9.61 -0.83 -3.44
CA ILE A 277 11.01 -0.38 -3.35
C ILE A 277 11.92 -1.33 -2.56
N PHE A 278 11.47 -2.54 -2.33
CA PHE A 278 12.19 -3.60 -1.63
C PHE A 278 12.56 -4.76 -2.57
N GLU A 279 13.46 -5.59 -2.11
CA GLU A 279 13.70 -6.92 -2.67
C GLU A 279 13.89 -7.93 -1.54
N PHE A 280 13.59 -9.20 -1.81
CA PHE A 280 13.84 -10.26 -0.84
C PHE A 280 15.32 -10.63 -0.82
N GLN A 281 15.93 -10.70 0.37
CA GLN A 281 17.30 -11.17 0.55
C GLN A 281 17.51 -12.59 0.02
N GLY A 282 16.47 -13.41 0.08
CA GLY A 282 16.48 -14.81 -0.32
C GLY A 282 15.18 -15.23 -1.01
N GLN A 283 14.53 -16.23 -0.42
CA GLN A 283 13.25 -16.74 -0.91
C GLN A 283 12.14 -15.72 -0.68
N VAL A 284 11.34 -15.48 -1.71
CA VAL A 284 10.15 -14.59 -1.65
C VAL A 284 9.20 -15.07 -0.56
N TYR A 285 8.70 -14.13 0.24
CA TYR A 285 7.84 -14.34 1.42
C TYR A 285 8.47 -15.15 2.57
N ASN A 286 9.76 -15.49 2.49
CA ASN A 286 10.42 -16.34 3.49
C ASN A 286 11.85 -15.88 3.81
N SER A 287 12.11 -14.60 3.63
CA SER A 287 13.38 -13.94 3.96
C SER A 287 13.16 -12.45 4.21
N ALA A 288 14.18 -11.79 4.78
CA ALA A 288 14.15 -10.36 5.04
C ALA A 288 13.91 -9.54 3.78
N LEU A 289 13.15 -8.45 3.92
CA LEU A 289 13.05 -7.41 2.91
C LEU A 289 14.25 -6.47 3.02
N MET A 290 14.87 -6.20 1.89
CA MET A 290 16.04 -5.32 1.75
C MET A 290 15.71 -4.17 0.80
N PRO A 291 16.28 -2.98 0.99
CA PRO A 291 16.11 -1.88 0.05
C PRO A 291 16.58 -2.26 -1.35
N ALA A 292 15.75 -2.00 -2.34
CA ALA A 292 16.13 -2.13 -3.74
C ALA A 292 17.20 -1.09 -4.13
N PRO A 293 18.05 -1.38 -5.12
CA PRO A 293 18.93 -0.36 -5.70
C PRO A 293 18.10 0.81 -6.27
N PHE A 294 18.53 2.05 -6.05
CA PHE A 294 17.80 3.23 -6.56
C PHE A 294 17.61 3.20 -8.09
N SER A 295 18.55 2.63 -8.84
CA SER A 295 18.39 2.46 -10.29
C SER A 295 17.17 1.65 -10.69
N ARG A 296 16.81 0.61 -9.90
CA ARG A 296 15.54 -0.15 -10.11
C ARG A 296 14.33 0.70 -9.74
N VAL A 297 14.36 1.36 -8.58
CA VAL A 297 13.28 2.25 -8.12
C VAL A 297 13.03 3.36 -9.14
N PHE A 298 14.09 3.95 -9.69
CA PHE A 298 14.00 4.97 -10.73
C PHE A 298 13.29 4.44 -11.98
N GLN A 299 13.63 3.26 -12.45
CA GLN A 299 12.98 2.62 -13.60
C GLN A 299 11.50 2.31 -13.34
N GLN A 300 11.13 1.91 -12.10
CA GLN A 300 9.74 1.73 -11.71
C GLN A 300 8.98 3.07 -11.78
N MET A 301 9.54 4.14 -11.21
CA MET A 301 8.97 5.49 -11.27
C MET A 301 8.79 5.96 -12.73
N GLU A 302 9.80 5.76 -13.57
CA GLU A 302 9.75 6.12 -15.00
C GLU A 302 8.63 5.37 -15.72
N ALA A 303 8.52 4.05 -15.51
CA ALA A 303 7.54 3.20 -16.18
C ALA A 303 6.08 3.57 -15.84
N VAL A 304 5.79 3.92 -14.59
CA VAL A 304 4.42 4.22 -14.16
C VAL A 304 4.02 5.69 -14.31
N SER A 305 5.00 6.62 -14.33
CA SER A 305 4.76 8.07 -14.31
C SER A 305 3.76 8.59 -15.36
N PRO A 306 3.75 8.12 -16.63
CA PRO A 306 2.80 8.61 -17.64
C PRO A 306 1.33 8.25 -17.32
N TRP A 307 1.12 7.20 -16.54
CA TRP A 307 -0.16 6.53 -16.43
C TRP A 307 -0.91 6.77 -15.10
N VAL A 308 -0.23 7.33 -14.10
CA VAL A 308 -0.80 7.49 -12.76
C VAL A 308 -0.83 8.95 -12.33
N ASP A 309 -1.73 9.28 -11.40
CA ASP A 309 -1.80 10.63 -10.85
C ASP A 309 -0.70 10.86 -9.82
N ARG A 310 -0.36 9.83 -9.03
CA ARG A 310 0.70 9.86 -8.00
C ARG A 310 1.40 8.52 -7.89
N ILE A 311 2.59 8.55 -7.29
CA ILE A 311 3.38 7.36 -6.94
C ILE A 311 3.52 7.31 -5.43
N LEU A 312 3.13 6.19 -4.84
CA LEU A 312 3.44 5.78 -3.49
C LEU A 312 4.48 4.66 -3.52
N ALA A 313 5.12 4.40 -2.39
CA ALA A 313 6.10 3.33 -2.25
C ALA A 313 5.73 2.38 -1.10
N TYR A 314 5.90 1.10 -1.31
CA TYR A 314 5.93 0.12 -0.24
C TYR A 314 7.40 -0.24 0.04
N GLN A 315 7.96 0.20 1.17
CA GLN A 315 7.53 1.19 2.12
C GLN A 315 8.72 2.03 2.64
N TYR A 316 8.47 3.11 3.38
CA TYR A 316 9.56 3.93 3.92
C TYR A 316 10.30 3.21 5.05
N GLN A 317 9.58 2.69 6.09
CA GLN A 317 10.22 1.95 7.16
C GLN A 317 10.93 0.71 6.61
N GLY A 318 12.11 0.45 7.14
CA GLY A 318 12.96 -0.63 6.67
C GLY A 318 13.73 -0.30 5.40
N MET A 319 13.10 0.38 4.42
CA MET A 319 13.67 0.59 3.09
C MET A 319 14.38 1.94 2.93
N MET A 320 13.91 2.98 3.62
CA MET A 320 14.53 4.31 3.58
C MET A 320 14.75 4.83 5.00
N ASN A 321 15.95 5.28 5.31
CA ASN A 321 16.27 5.90 6.60
C ASN A 321 17.24 7.06 6.40
N LYS A 322 16.91 8.21 7.02
CA LYS A 322 17.81 9.35 7.04
C LYS A 322 19.12 8.98 7.77
N PRO A 323 20.31 9.25 7.20
CA PRO A 323 21.58 9.02 7.88
C PRO A 323 21.62 9.70 9.26
N GLY A 324 22.02 8.96 10.30
CA GLY A 324 22.13 9.49 11.65
C GLY A 324 20.80 9.72 12.38
N SER A 325 19.68 9.20 11.86
CA SER A 325 18.36 9.30 12.48
C SER A 325 18.32 8.66 13.88
N GLU A 326 17.72 9.38 14.86
CA GLU A 326 17.36 8.79 16.16
C GLU A 326 16.20 7.81 16.05
N ALA A 327 15.46 7.84 14.95
CA ALA A 327 14.35 6.95 14.64
C ALA A 327 14.74 5.93 13.55
N PHE A 328 15.97 5.43 13.57
CA PHE A 328 16.45 4.45 12.61
C PHE A 328 15.73 3.10 12.79
N ALA A 329 15.16 2.58 11.70
CA ALA A 329 14.50 1.27 11.66
C ALA A 329 14.73 0.63 10.29
N GLY A 330 15.64 -0.34 10.21
CA GLY A 330 16.04 -1.00 8.98
C GLY A 330 17.48 -1.45 8.98
N CYS A 331 17.95 -1.96 7.85
CA CYS A 331 19.36 -2.32 7.65
C CYS A 331 20.17 -1.11 7.15
N PRO A 332 21.52 -1.16 7.20
CA PRO A 332 22.39 -0.06 6.73
C PRO A 332 22.15 0.37 5.28
N ALA A 333 21.73 -0.54 4.39
CA ALA A 333 21.46 -0.23 2.99
C ALA A 333 20.31 0.77 2.80
N SER A 334 19.40 0.89 3.79
CA SER A 334 18.28 1.84 3.75
C SER A 334 18.72 3.31 3.74
N THR A 335 19.88 3.64 4.29
CA THR A 335 20.43 5.00 4.22
C THR A 335 20.92 5.33 2.81
N ARG A 336 21.38 4.34 2.06
CA ARG A 336 21.81 4.54 0.68
C ARG A 336 20.62 4.85 -0.23
N LEU A 337 19.55 4.04 -0.15
CA LEU A 337 18.35 4.30 -0.94
C LEU A 337 17.76 5.69 -0.63
N TYR A 338 17.69 6.06 0.66
CA TYR A 338 17.28 7.40 1.08
C TYR A 338 18.12 8.50 0.43
N THR A 339 19.45 8.38 0.51
CA THR A 339 20.40 9.40 0.01
C THR A 339 20.33 9.51 -1.52
N ASP A 340 20.31 8.37 -2.22
CA ASP A 340 20.26 8.33 -3.68
C ASP A 340 18.94 8.93 -4.21
N TYR A 341 17.82 8.60 -3.56
CA TYR A 341 16.52 9.19 -3.90
C TYR A 341 16.48 10.70 -3.63
N LEU A 342 16.94 11.15 -2.46
CA LEU A 342 16.97 12.57 -2.09
C LEU A 342 17.83 13.39 -3.06
N ASN A 343 19.01 12.89 -3.45
CA ASN A 343 19.89 13.53 -4.42
C ASN A 343 19.20 13.70 -5.78
N TRP A 344 18.51 12.67 -6.26
CA TRP A 344 17.74 12.73 -7.49
C TRP A 344 16.59 13.74 -7.37
N HIS A 345 15.81 13.65 -6.29
CA HIS A 345 14.62 14.50 -6.08
C HIS A 345 14.98 15.98 -5.97
N SER A 346 16.10 16.31 -5.29
CA SER A 346 16.57 17.68 -5.15
C SER A 346 17.14 18.28 -6.43
N ALA A 347 17.42 17.44 -7.44
CA ALA A 347 17.94 17.89 -8.74
C ALA A 347 16.83 18.14 -9.80
N GLN A 348 15.52 17.92 -9.44
CA GLN A 348 14.35 18.10 -10.32
C GLN A 348 13.85 19.55 -10.29
#